data_8c8fbb3c7fbf82084dca472dca079b73
#
_entry.id   8c8fbb3c7fbf82084dca472dca079b73
#
_cell.length_a   1.000
_cell.length_b   1.000
_cell.length_c   1.000
_cell.angle_alpha   90.00
_cell.angle_beta   90.00
_cell.angle_gamma   90.00
#
_symmetry.space_group_name_H-M   'P 1'
#
loop_
_entity.id
_entity.type
_entity.pdbx_description
1 polymer ?
#
loop_
_entity_poly.entity_id
_entity_poly.type
_entity_poly.pdbx_seq_one_letter_code
_entity_poly.pdbx_strand_id
1 'polypeptide(L)'
;LSLVGSEMCIRDRYIALPFALLNVLAFHSDETASLSQYNAILPLSIFIFNWVNDTGAYCTGMLFGKHKLFERISPKKSWEGSIGGGIFCIIASFLLSHFFPFMSTGVWIGLALTVVVFGTWGDLTESLLKRRLGIKDSGNILPGHGGMLDRFDSAILAIPAAVVYLYVVSLF
;
A
#
# COMPACT_ATOMS: atom_id res chain seq x y z
N LEU A 1 -31.87 10.57 -6.21
CA LEU A 1 -30.80 11.58 -5.95
C LEU A 1 -29.90 11.19 -4.76
N SER A 2 -30.45 10.60 -3.68
CA SER A 2 -29.64 10.23 -2.50
C SER A 2 -28.70 9.04 -2.75
N LEU A 3 -29.09 8.05 -3.56
CA LEU A 3 -28.25 6.89 -3.90
C LEU A 3 -27.04 7.30 -4.75
N VAL A 4 -27.26 8.15 -5.76
CA VAL A 4 -26.16 8.67 -6.60
C VAL A 4 -25.14 9.46 -5.78
N GLY A 5 -25.61 10.26 -4.80
CA GLY A 5 -24.73 11.00 -3.92
C GLY A 5 -23.89 10.09 -3.00
N SER A 6 -24.46 9.01 -2.47
CA SER A 6 -23.74 8.08 -1.62
C SER A 6 -22.68 7.28 -2.38
N GLU A 7 -22.97 6.84 -3.59
CA GLU A 7 -22.01 6.12 -4.44
C GLU A 7 -20.84 7.02 -4.89
N MET A 8 -21.10 8.29 -5.20
CA MET A 8 -20.06 9.28 -5.48
C MET A 8 -19.17 9.49 -4.27
N CYS A 9 -19.74 9.67 -3.07
CA CYS A 9 -18.98 9.83 -1.83
C CYS A 9 -18.09 8.61 -1.52
N ILE A 10 -18.56 7.39 -1.79
CA ILE A 10 -17.77 6.17 -1.59
C ILE A 10 -16.58 6.16 -2.55
N ARG A 11 -16.80 6.43 -3.84
CA ARG A 11 -15.70 6.50 -4.83
C ARG A 11 -14.69 7.56 -4.47
N ASP A 12 -15.14 8.75 -4.10
CA ASP A 12 -14.26 9.88 -3.77
C ASP A 12 -13.40 9.58 -2.54
N ARG A 13 -13.98 8.99 -1.51
CA ARG A 13 -13.25 8.63 -0.29
C ARG A 13 -12.36 7.39 -0.45
N TYR A 14 -12.81 6.41 -1.21
CA TYR A 14 -12.09 5.15 -1.34
C TYR A 14 -10.98 5.20 -2.39
N ILE A 15 -11.17 5.94 -3.48
CA ILE A 15 -10.22 5.99 -4.59
C ILE A 15 -9.52 7.35 -4.66
N ALA A 16 -10.28 8.45 -4.78
CA ALA A 16 -9.69 9.76 -5.05
C ALA A 16 -8.86 10.28 -3.87
N LEU A 17 -9.32 10.09 -2.63
CA LEU A 17 -8.60 10.55 -1.45
C LEU A 17 -7.21 9.91 -1.29
N PRO A 18 -7.01 8.59 -1.38
CA PRO A 18 -5.68 7.99 -1.32
C PRO A 18 -4.72 8.56 -2.37
N PHE A 19 -5.16 8.67 -3.63
CA PHE A 19 -4.31 9.23 -4.67
C PHE A 19 -4.04 10.73 -4.50
N ALA A 20 -4.98 11.50 -3.99
CA ALA A 20 -4.75 12.91 -3.63
C ALA A 20 -3.70 13.06 -2.52
N LEU A 21 -3.66 12.13 -1.56
CA LEU A 21 -2.68 12.11 -0.49
C LEU A 21 -1.23 11.86 -0.98
N LEU A 22 -1.03 11.29 -2.17
CA LEU A 22 0.30 11.22 -2.77
C LEU A 22 0.92 12.60 -3.01
N ASN A 23 0.10 13.63 -3.29
CA ASN A 23 0.58 15.00 -3.40
C ASN A 23 1.08 15.53 -2.05
N VAL A 24 0.42 15.16 -0.94
CA VAL A 24 0.86 15.55 0.41
C VAL A 24 2.24 14.94 0.71
N LEU A 25 2.50 13.70 0.28
CA LEU A 25 3.80 13.05 0.43
C LEU A 25 4.86 13.65 -0.50
N ALA A 26 4.47 14.05 -1.72
CA ALA A 26 5.39 14.60 -2.71
C ALA A 26 5.82 16.04 -2.38
N PHE A 27 4.94 16.84 -1.78
CA PHE A 27 5.19 18.23 -1.43
C PHE A 27 5.30 18.38 0.09
N HIS A 28 6.47 18.07 0.61
CA HIS A 28 6.77 18.31 2.03
C HIS A 28 7.30 19.73 2.19
N SER A 29 6.61 20.54 3.00
CA SER A 29 7.09 21.87 3.37
C SER A 29 7.90 21.74 4.67
N ASP A 30 9.21 21.92 4.58
CA ASP A 30 9.99 22.25 5.77
C ASP A 30 9.54 23.63 6.28
N GLU A 31 9.17 23.73 7.54
CA GLU A 31 8.73 24.99 8.17
C GLU A 31 9.78 26.12 8.05
N THR A 32 11.01 25.80 7.74
CA THR A 32 12.13 26.74 7.56
C THR A 32 12.35 27.19 6.12
N ALA A 33 11.77 26.50 5.14
CA ALA A 33 11.93 26.82 3.73
C ALA A 33 10.63 27.45 3.18
N SER A 34 10.72 28.67 2.69
CA SER A 34 9.61 29.40 2.07
C SER A 34 9.07 28.81 0.76
N LEU A 35 9.59 27.67 0.32
CA LEU A 35 9.22 26.95 -0.89
C LEU A 35 9.02 25.47 -0.56
N SER A 36 7.86 24.92 -0.92
CA SER A 36 7.57 23.49 -0.84
C SER A 36 8.57 22.73 -1.72
N GLN A 37 9.38 21.87 -1.12
CA GLN A 37 10.34 21.06 -1.85
C GLN A 37 9.67 19.78 -2.34
N TYR A 38 9.72 19.55 -3.66
CA TYR A 38 9.18 18.34 -4.27
C TYR A 38 10.11 17.15 -4.00
N ASN A 39 9.57 16.10 -3.37
CA ASN A 39 10.28 14.86 -3.11
C ASN A 39 9.52 13.67 -3.71
N ALA A 40 9.98 13.18 -4.86
CA ALA A 40 9.36 12.03 -5.54
C ALA A 40 9.60 10.69 -4.82
N ILE A 41 10.60 10.62 -3.94
CA ILE A 41 11.02 9.36 -3.32
C ILE A 41 9.99 8.85 -2.31
N LEU A 42 9.35 9.74 -1.56
CA LEU A 42 8.33 9.35 -0.58
C LEU A 42 7.12 8.63 -1.23
N PRO A 43 6.41 9.21 -2.20
CA PRO A 43 5.34 8.48 -2.87
C PRO A 43 5.83 7.24 -3.62
N LEU A 44 7.02 7.30 -4.24
CA LEU A 44 7.60 6.15 -4.94
C LEU A 44 7.93 5.00 -3.98
N SER A 45 8.41 5.30 -2.78
CA SER A 45 8.77 4.29 -1.79
C SER A 45 7.59 3.40 -1.38
N ILE A 46 6.37 3.96 -1.33
CA ILE A 46 5.16 3.17 -1.02
C ILE A 46 4.93 2.11 -2.09
N PHE A 47 5.06 2.48 -3.37
CA PHE A 47 4.92 1.52 -4.46
C PHE A 47 6.05 0.49 -4.47
N ILE A 48 7.29 0.90 -4.19
CA ILE A 48 8.43 -0.02 -4.06
C ILE A 48 8.16 -1.03 -2.94
N PHE A 49 7.71 -0.59 -1.76
CA PHE A 49 7.41 -1.49 -0.66
C PHE A 49 6.24 -2.44 -0.98
N ASN A 50 5.18 -1.97 -1.65
CA ASN A 50 4.10 -2.85 -2.10
C ASN A 50 4.62 -3.92 -3.06
N TRP A 51 5.39 -3.56 -4.08
CA TRP A 51 5.94 -4.52 -5.06
C TRP A 51 6.91 -5.51 -4.42
N VAL A 52 7.77 -5.03 -3.51
CA VAL A 52 8.71 -5.89 -2.77
C VAL A 52 7.94 -6.84 -1.85
N ASN A 53 6.90 -6.35 -1.16
CA ASN A 53 6.04 -7.17 -0.32
C ASN A 53 5.35 -8.28 -1.14
N ASP A 54 4.73 -7.94 -2.25
CA ASP A 54 4.01 -8.90 -3.09
C ASP A 54 4.95 -9.95 -3.68
N THR A 55 6.11 -9.51 -4.19
CA THR A 55 7.14 -10.42 -4.72
C THR A 55 7.71 -11.33 -3.62
N GLY A 56 8.07 -10.75 -2.47
CA GLY A 56 8.59 -11.48 -1.33
C GLY A 56 7.58 -12.47 -0.77
N ALA A 57 6.32 -12.04 -0.63
CA ALA A 57 5.22 -12.89 -0.16
C ALA A 57 4.93 -14.04 -1.15
N TYR A 58 5.01 -13.79 -2.44
CA TYR A 58 4.85 -14.82 -3.47
C TYR A 58 5.98 -15.85 -3.39
N CYS A 59 7.24 -15.41 -3.38
CA CYS A 59 8.39 -16.31 -3.33
C CYS A 59 8.41 -17.17 -2.07
N THR A 60 8.23 -16.55 -0.89
CA THR A 60 8.23 -17.27 0.39
C THR A 60 6.98 -18.12 0.57
N GLY A 61 5.83 -17.65 0.10
CA GLY A 61 4.58 -18.40 0.13
C GLY A 61 4.62 -19.65 -0.76
N MET A 62 5.32 -19.61 -1.90
CA MET A 62 5.54 -20.80 -2.74
C MET A 62 6.47 -21.83 -2.09
N LEU A 63 7.53 -21.35 -1.43
CA LEU A 63 8.56 -22.23 -0.84
C LEU A 63 8.13 -22.82 0.51
N PHE A 64 7.49 -22.02 1.36
CA PHE A 64 7.24 -22.35 2.76
C PHE A 64 5.76 -22.27 3.16
N GLY A 65 4.85 -21.84 2.28
CA GLY A 65 3.45 -21.57 2.61
C GLY A 65 2.66 -22.83 2.98
N LYS A 66 2.52 -23.08 4.28
CA LYS A 66 1.75 -24.18 4.86
C LYS A 66 0.40 -23.72 5.41
N HIS A 67 0.36 -22.56 6.08
CA HIS A 67 -0.82 -22.04 6.75
C HIS A 67 -1.46 -20.93 5.94
N LYS A 68 -2.71 -21.13 5.53
CA LYS A 68 -3.48 -20.11 4.79
C LYS A 68 -3.85 -18.94 5.67
N LEU A 69 -3.70 -17.71 5.16
CA LEU A 69 -4.04 -16.48 5.89
C LEU A 69 -5.56 -16.34 6.06
N PHE A 70 -6.30 -16.39 4.94
CA PHE A 70 -7.76 -16.36 4.88
C PHE A 70 -8.26 -17.21 3.73
N GLU A 71 -8.55 -18.49 4.01
CA GLU A 71 -8.90 -19.50 3.00
C GLU A 71 -10.16 -19.13 2.21
N ARG A 72 -11.13 -18.50 2.87
CA ARG A 72 -12.42 -18.11 2.27
C ARG A 72 -12.34 -16.87 1.35
N ILE A 73 -11.39 -15.97 1.57
CA ILE A 73 -11.27 -14.68 0.86
C ILE A 73 -10.17 -14.77 -0.20
N SER A 74 -8.98 -15.21 0.20
CA SER A 74 -7.80 -15.33 -0.66
C SER A 74 -7.04 -16.62 -0.34
N PRO A 75 -7.38 -17.75 -1.01
CA PRO A 75 -6.79 -19.06 -0.72
C PRO A 75 -5.30 -19.16 -1.09
N LYS A 76 -4.77 -18.19 -1.84
CA LYS A 76 -3.36 -18.15 -2.26
C LYS A 76 -2.45 -17.51 -1.22
N LYS A 77 -2.96 -16.68 -0.32
CA LYS A 77 -2.15 -16.00 0.71
C LYS A 77 -1.87 -16.92 1.89
N SER A 78 -0.63 -16.94 2.35
CA SER A 78 -0.16 -17.69 3.53
C SER A 78 0.47 -16.77 4.57
N TRP A 79 0.47 -17.19 5.82
CA TRP A 79 1.13 -16.47 6.92
C TRP A 79 2.63 -16.37 6.69
N GLU A 80 3.26 -17.46 6.27
CA GLU A 80 4.67 -17.52 5.96
C GLU A 80 5.04 -16.58 4.81
N GLY A 81 4.17 -16.50 3.80
CA GLY A 81 4.32 -15.54 2.71
C GLY A 81 4.28 -14.10 3.21
N SER A 82 3.30 -13.74 4.05
CA SER A 82 3.17 -12.38 4.58
C SER A 82 4.36 -11.98 5.46
N ILE A 83 4.86 -12.89 6.29
CA ILE A 83 6.06 -12.65 7.11
C ILE A 83 7.30 -12.49 6.21
N GLY A 84 7.44 -13.35 5.20
CA GLY A 84 8.53 -13.25 4.24
C GLY A 84 8.53 -11.94 3.46
N GLY A 85 7.37 -11.50 2.96
CA GLY A 85 7.20 -10.19 2.33
C GLY A 85 7.65 -9.05 3.24
N GLY A 86 7.25 -9.08 4.53
CA GLY A 86 7.69 -8.11 5.53
C GLY A 86 9.21 -8.08 5.73
N ILE A 87 9.87 -9.25 5.77
CA ILE A 87 11.34 -9.33 5.87
C ILE A 87 12.00 -8.68 4.64
N PHE A 88 11.52 -8.98 3.43
CA PHE A 88 12.04 -8.33 2.21
C PHE A 88 11.83 -6.81 2.23
N CYS A 89 10.71 -6.32 2.75
CA CYS A 89 10.47 -4.88 2.90
C CYS A 89 11.41 -4.22 3.93
N ILE A 90 11.76 -4.92 5.01
CA ILE A 90 12.78 -4.43 5.97
C ILE A 90 14.13 -4.31 5.27
N ILE A 91 14.54 -5.29 4.48
CA ILE A 91 15.78 -5.23 3.70
C ILE A 91 15.74 -4.04 2.72
N ALA A 92 14.63 -3.87 2.00
CA ALA A 92 14.44 -2.74 1.09
C ALA A 92 14.50 -1.38 1.83
N SER A 93 13.98 -1.29 3.06
CA SER A 93 14.05 -0.08 3.87
C SER A 93 15.48 0.30 4.26
N PHE A 94 16.34 -0.67 4.54
CA PHE A 94 17.77 -0.42 4.76
C PHE A 94 18.46 0.11 3.50
N LEU A 95 18.13 -0.44 2.34
CA LEU A 95 18.66 0.05 1.06
C LEU A 95 18.21 1.48 0.79
N LEU A 96 16.92 1.77 0.94
CA LEU A 96 16.39 3.12 0.75
C LEU A 96 16.99 4.11 1.74
N SER A 97 17.16 3.74 3.01
CA SER A 97 17.82 4.57 4.03
C SER A 97 19.28 4.89 3.67
N HIS A 98 19.98 3.94 3.05
CA HIS A 98 21.36 4.15 2.62
C HIS A 98 21.47 5.11 1.42
N PHE A 99 20.58 4.96 0.43
CA PHE A 99 20.59 5.82 -0.76
C PHE A 99 19.93 7.19 -0.54
N PHE A 100 18.96 7.28 0.37
CA PHE A 100 18.18 8.47 0.67
C PHE A 100 18.21 8.82 2.16
N PRO A 101 19.34 9.40 2.65
CA PRO A 101 19.57 9.64 4.08
C PRO A 101 18.80 10.85 4.67
N PHE A 102 17.75 11.35 4.01
CA PHE A 102 16.93 12.45 4.52
C PHE A 102 16.00 12.06 5.68
N MET A 103 15.79 10.76 5.91
CA MET A 103 15.08 10.22 7.08
C MET A 103 15.93 9.19 7.80
N SER A 104 15.71 9.02 9.12
CA SER A 104 16.41 7.99 9.89
C SER A 104 16.00 6.58 9.43
N THR A 105 16.91 5.61 9.57
CA THR A 105 16.65 4.21 9.23
C THR A 105 15.42 3.65 9.96
N GLY A 106 15.21 4.06 11.22
CA GLY A 106 14.05 3.67 12.01
C GLY A 106 12.72 4.13 11.37
N VAL A 107 12.68 5.35 10.84
CA VAL A 107 11.51 5.88 10.13
C VAL A 107 11.26 5.13 8.83
N TRP A 108 12.31 4.78 8.09
CA TRP A 108 12.18 3.95 6.88
C TRP A 108 11.62 2.56 7.17
N ILE A 109 12.10 1.90 8.25
CA ILE A 109 11.60 0.59 8.67
C ILE A 109 10.13 0.69 9.10
N GLY A 110 9.76 1.69 9.91
CA GLY A 110 8.38 1.88 10.33
C GLY A 110 7.44 2.18 9.15
N LEU A 111 7.90 2.96 8.15
CA LEU A 111 7.15 3.19 6.91
C LEU A 111 6.94 1.88 6.15
N ALA A 112 7.99 1.08 5.98
CA ALA A 112 7.90 -0.22 5.32
C ALA A 112 6.89 -1.15 6.01
N LEU A 113 6.95 -1.27 7.34
CA LEU A 113 6.02 -2.09 8.12
C LEU A 113 4.57 -1.58 8.01
N THR A 114 4.38 -0.27 8.04
CA THR A 114 3.06 0.34 7.83
C THR A 114 2.50 -0.04 6.46
N VAL A 115 3.29 0.09 5.40
CA VAL A 115 2.88 -0.29 4.03
C VAL A 115 2.57 -1.78 3.93
N VAL A 116 3.39 -2.66 4.53
CA VAL A 116 3.15 -4.12 4.53
C VAL A 116 1.83 -4.48 5.19
N VAL A 117 1.55 -3.94 6.39
CA VAL A 117 0.33 -4.25 7.12
C VAL A 117 -0.91 -3.72 6.39
N PHE A 118 -0.92 -2.43 6.08
CA PHE A 118 -2.08 -1.79 5.47
C PHE A 118 -2.25 -2.16 3.99
N GLY A 119 -1.16 -2.43 3.26
CA GLY A 119 -1.21 -2.97 1.91
C GLY A 119 -1.83 -4.37 1.86
N THR A 120 -1.44 -5.25 2.78
CA THR A 120 -2.05 -6.58 2.90
C THR A 120 -3.54 -6.50 3.23
N TRP A 121 -3.94 -5.58 4.10
CA TRP A 121 -5.34 -5.35 4.44
C TRP A 121 -6.13 -4.72 3.28
N GLY A 122 -5.50 -3.86 2.49
CA GLY A 122 -6.10 -3.26 1.28
C GLY A 122 -6.54 -4.32 0.29
N ASP A 123 -5.62 -5.19 -0.10
CA ASP A 123 -5.91 -6.31 -1.02
C ASP A 123 -6.95 -7.28 -0.43
N LEU A 124 -6.89 -7.60 0.87
CA LEU A 124 -7.90 -8.45 1.49
C LEU A 124 -9.30 -7.80 1.49
N THR A 125 -9.37 -6.49 1.73
CA THR A 125 -10.63 -5.74 1.73
C THR A 125 -11.24 -5.71 0.34
N GLU A 126 -10.44 -5.43 -0.69
CA GLU A 126 -10.89 -5.47 -2.08
C GLU A 126 -11.31 -6.88 -2.49
N SER A 127 -10.53 -7.89 -2.14
CA SER A 127 -10.86 -9.29 -2.39
C SER A 127 -12.19 -9.68 -1.75
N LEU A 128 -12.45 -9.24 -0.51
CA LEU A 128 -13.72 -9.47 0.19
C LEU A 128 -14.89 -8.77 -0.52
N LEU A 129 -14.69 -7.52 -0.95
CA LEU A 129 -15.70 -6.77 -1.69
C LEU A 129 -16.07 -7.48 -3.01
N LYS A 130 -15.08 -7.91 -3.78
CA LYS A 130 -15.28 -8.68 -5.02
C LYS A 130 -16.07 -9.96 -4.77
N ARG A 131 -15.77 -10.72 -3.70
CA ARG A 131 -16.52 -11.94 -3.35
C ARG A 131 -17.97 -11.65 -2.97
N ARG A 132 -18.23 -10.55 -2.24
CA ARG A 132 -19.60 -10.15 -1.90
C ARG A 132 -20.43 -9.74 -3.12
N LEU A 133 -19.80 -9.14 -4.12
CA LEU A 133 -20.43 -8.74 -5.38
C LEU A 133 -20.54 -9.90 -6.39
N GLY A 134 -20.02 -11.09 -6.07
CA GLY A 134 -20.02 -12.25 -6.97
C GLY A 134 -19.12 -12.10 -8.19
N ILE A 135 -18.20 -11.13 -8.18
CA ILE A 135 -17.23 -10.88 -9.25
C ILE A 135 -15.84 -11.34 -8.84
N LYS A 136 -14.96 -11.56 -9.82
CA LYS A 136 -13.56 -11.92 -9.59
C LYS A 136 -12.62 -10.76 -9.84
N ASP A 137 -12.84 -10.03 -10.91
CA ASP A 137 -12.02 -8.92 -11.37
C ASP A 137 -12.86 -7.64 -11.38
N SER A 138 -12.27 -6.49 -11.04
CA SER A 138 -12.99 -5.20 -10.95
C SER A 138 -13.35 -4.59 -12.32
N GLY A 139 -12.85 -5.17 -13.43
CA GLY A 139 -13.12 -4.73 -14.79
C GLY A 139 -12.25 -5.43 -15.82
N ASN A 140 -12.42 -5.09 -17.10
CA ASN A 140 -11.69 -5.66 -18.24
C ASN A 140 -10.93 -4.59 -19.04
N ILE A 141 -10.52 -3.50 -18.39
CA ILE A 141 -9.82 -2.38 -19.06
C ILE A 141 -8.47 -2.83 -19.61
N LEU A 142 -7.77 -3.71 -18.88
CA LEU A 142 -6.49 -4.26 -19.32
C LEU A 142 -6.69 -5.72 -19.77
N PRO A 143 -6.59 -6.02 -21.09
CA PRO A 143 -6.75 -7.39 -21.60
C PRO A 143 -5.78 -8.36 -20.88
N GLY A 144 -6.32 -9.42 -20.27
CA GLY A 144 -5.54 -10.43 -19.53
C GLY A 144 -5.01 -10.00 -18.15
N HIS A 145 -5.24 -8.76 -17.70
CA HIS A 145 -4.71 -8.23 -16.45
C HIS A 145 -5.78 -7.72 -15.46
N GLY A 146 -7.06 -7.83 -15.76
CA GLY A 146 -8.16 -7.39 -14.88
C GLY A 146 -8.44 -5.89 -14.93
N GLY A 147 -9.04 -5.36 -13.87
CA GLY A 147 -9.36 -3.95 -13.75
C GLY A 147 -8.20 -3.09 -13.23
N MET A 148 -8.33 -1.78 -13.43
CA MET A 148 -7.37 -0.81 -12.90
C MET A 148 -7.30 -0.83 -11.37
N LEU A 149 -8.44 -1.02 -10.70
CA LEU A 149 -8.52 -1.09 -9.24
C LEU A 149 -7.73 -2.27 -8.67
N ASP A 150 -7.78 -3.43 -9.35
CA ASP A 150 -7.03 -4.65 -8.96
C ASP A 150 -5.50 -4.45 -8.93
N ARG A 151 -4.99 -3.34 -9.47
CA ARG A 151 -3.55 -3.00 -9.48
C ARG A 151 -3.12 -2.09 -8.35
N PHE A 152 -4.06 -1.40 -7.75
CA PHE A 152 -3.80 -0.41 -6.71
C PHE A 152 -4.51 -0.75 -5.40
N ASP A 153 -5.09 -1.95 -5.29
CA ASP A 153 -5.83 -2.43 -4.12
C ASP A 153 -5.06 -2.30 -2.81
N SER A 154 -3.80 -2.73 -2.82
CA SER A 154 -2.89 -2.59 -1.68
C SER A 154 -2.55 -1.12 -1.40
N ALA A 155 -2.35 -0.31 -2.45
CA ALA A 155 -1.96 1.09 -2.33
C ALA A 155 -3.07 1.96 -1.70
N ILE A 156 -4.33 1.63 -1.95
CA ILE A 156 -5.50 2.40 -1.47
C ILE A 156 -5.49 2.56 0.05
N LEU A 157 -5.14 1.53 0.82
CA LEU A 157 -5.02 1.64 2.27
C LEU A 157 -3.60 1.97 2.74
N ALA A 158 -2.58 1.56 1.99
CA ALA A 158 -1.19 1.83 2.35
C ALA A 158 -0.86 3.33 2.29
N ILE A 159 -1.36 4.07 1.29
CA ILE A 159 -1.07 5.50 1.12
C ILE A 159 -1.57 6.33 2.31
N PRO A 160 -2.87 6.29 2.69
CA PRO A 160 -3.36 7.03 3.86
C PRO A 160 -2.63 6.65 5.15
N ALA A 161 -2.37 5.36 5.35
CA ALA A 161 -1.64 4.89 6.53
C ALA A 161 -0.20 5.43 6.57
N ALA A 162 0.49 5.46 5.44
CA ALA A 162 1.84 6.04 5.32
C ALA A 162 1.85 7.54 5.62
N VAL A 163 0.85 8.30 5.12
CA VAL A 163 0.71 9.73 5.45
C VAL A 163 0.52 9.94 6.93
N VAL A 164 -0.41 9.19 7.57
CA VAL A 164 -0.65 9.28 9.01
C VAL A 164 0.61 8.90 9.80
N TYR A 165 1.30 7.84 9.41
CA TYR A 165 2.54 7.41 10.05
C TYR A 165 3.61 8.51 10.01
N LEU A 166 3.88 9.09 8.83
CA LEU A 166 4.88 10.13 8.67
C LEU A 166 4.50 11.41 9.41
N TYR A 167 3.21 11.76 9.42
CA TYR A 167 2.71 12.89 10.19
C TYR A 167 2.94 12.69 11.69
N VAL A 168 2.61 11.51 12.24
CA VAL A 168 2.84 11.19 13.65
C VAL A 168 4.33 11.25 14.00
N VAL A 169 5.21 10.68 13.14
CA VAL A 169 6.66 10.71 13.38
C VAL A 169 7.22 12.13 13.28
N SER A 170 6.66 13.02 12.47
CA SER A 170 7.08 14.42 12.37
C SER A 170 6.68 15.26 13.58
N LEU A 171 5.74 14.79 14.42
CA LEU A 171 5.31 15.46 15.65
C LEU A 171 6.19 15.13 16.86
N PHE A 172 7.04 14.10 16.79
CA PHE A 172 7.96 13.64 17.81
C PHE A 172 9.41 13.73 17.35
#